data_694e38c9306482312a54e91368424348
#
_entry.id   694e38c9306482312a54e91368424348
#
_cell.length_a   1.000
_cell.length_b   1.000
_cell.length_c   1.000
_cell.angle_alpha   90.00
_cell.angle_beta   90.00
_cell.angle_gamma   90.00
#
_symmetry.space_group_name_H-M   'P 1'
#
loop_
_entity.id
_entity.type
_entity.pdbx_description
1 polymer ?
#
loop_
_entity_poly.entity_id
_entity_poly.type
_entity_poly.pdbx_seq_one_letter_code
_entity_poly.pdbx_strand_id
1 'polypeptide(L)'
;SGEVRRILIECRATIGTVGNEENSLRELGKAGATRWRGIRPTVRGKVMNPVDHPHGGGEGRTGTGRPPVTPWGQLTKGYRTRNSKRTDSMIVQRRYDK
;
A
#
# COMPACT_ATOMS: atom_id res chain seq x y z
N SER A 1 0.02 0.73 -14.19
CA SER A 1 -0.19 1.51 -15.41
C SER A 1 1.15 1.86 -16.06
N GLY A 2 1.28 1.58 -17.36
CA GLY A 2 2.49 1.79 -18.15
C GLY A 2 3.54 0.68 -18.05
N GLU A 3 3.36 -0.31 -17.22
CA GLU A 3 4.25 -1.46 -17.16
C GLU A 3 3.95 -2.44 -18.30
N VAL A 4 5.00 -2.87 -19.02
CA VAL A 4 4.93 -3.84 -20.10
C VAL A 4 5.59 -5.12 -19.67
N ARG A 5 4.90 -6.25 -19.81
CA ARG A 5 5.37 -7.57 -19.44
C ARG A 5 5.25 -8.59 -20.56
N ARG A 6 6.10 -9.58 -20.53
CA ARG A 6 5.95 -10.82 -21.31
C ARG A 6 5.08 -11.78 -20.49
N ILE A 7 4.03 -12.30 -21.13
CA ILE A 7 3.12 -13.29 -20.52
C ILE A 7 3.07 -14.50 -21.43
N LEU A 8 3.00 -15.69 -20.86
CA LEU A 8 2.87 -16.92 -21.62
C LEU A 8 1.57 -16.87 -22.44
N ILE A 9 1.63 -17.29 -23.69
CA ILE A 9 0.50 -17.24 -24.61
C ILE A 9 -0.68 -18.13 -24.16
N GLU A 10 -0.41 -19.15 -23.36
CA GLU A 10 -1.41 -20.06 -22.81
C GLU A 10 -2.24 -19.44 -21.68
N CYS A 11 -1.83 -18.27 -21.15
CA CYS A 11 -2.55 -17.60 -20.08
C CYS A 11 -3.89 -17.06 -20.60
N ARG A 12 -4.91 -17.26 -19.80
CA ARG A 12 -6.24 -16.68 -20.06
C ARG A 12 -6.29 -15.23 -19.60
N ALA A 13 -7.01 -14.41 -20.35
CA ALA A 13 -7.23 -13.00 -20.02
C ALA A 13 -8.70 -12.63 -20.22
N THR A 14 -9.15 -11.66 -19.43
CA THR A 14 -10.46 -11.03 -19.61
C THR A 14 -10.24 -9.65 -20.19
N ILE A 15 -10.92 -9.36 -21.31
CA ILE A 15 -10.89 -8.04 -21.96
C ILE A 15 -12.16 -7.29 -21.57
N GLY A 16 -12.00 -6.08 -21.05
CA GLY A 16 -13.11 -5.24 -20.63
C GLY A 16 -12.83 -4.52 -19.32
N THR A 17 -13.88 -3.95 -18.76
CA THR A 17 -13.84 -3.28 -17.46
C THR A 17 -14.34 -4.21 -16.35
N VAL A 18 -13.81 -4.04 -15.15
CA VAL A 18 -14.30 -4.74 -13.96
C VAL A 18 -15.63 -4.12 -13.53
N GLY A 19 -16.60 -4.95 -13.19
CA GLY A 19 -17.88 -4.46 -12.67
C GLY A 19 -17.79 -3.89 -11.26
N ASN A 20 -18.89 -3.24 -10.81
CA ASN A 20 -19.00 -2.64 -9.48
C ASN A 20 -17.92 -1.56 -9.21
N GLU A 21 -17.66 -0.72 -10.19
CA GLU A 21 -16.66 0.36 -10.11
C GLU A 21 -16.93 1.34 -8.96
N GLU A 22 -18.20 1.53 -8.62
CA GLU A 22 -18.65 2.46 -7.58
C GLU A 22 -18.40 1.95 -6.15
N ASN A 23 -17.90 0.73 -5.98
CA ASN A 23 -17.68 0.17 -4.65
C ASN A 23 -16.70 1.00 -3.79
N SER A 24 -15.75 1.67 -4.43
CA SER A 24 -14.79 2.56 -3.75
C SER A 24 -15.42 3.86 -3.25
N LEU A 25 -16.55 4.29 -3.84
CA LEU A 25 -17.26 5.51 -3.47
C LEU A 25 -18.20 5.29 -2.28
N ARG A 26 -18.37 4.05 -1.86
CA ARG A 26 -19.28 3.70 -0.77
C ARG A 26 -18.79 4.24 0.57
N GLU A 27 -19.62 5.03 1.22
CA GLU A 27 -19.40 5.49 2.59
C GLU A 27 -19.96 4.48 3.60
N LEU A 28 -19.15 4.10 4.56
CA LEU A 28 -19.55 3.16 5.60
C LEU A 28 -20.30 3.82 6.78
N GLY A 29 -20.17 5.14 6.93
CA GLY A 29 -20.88 5.95 7.91
C GLY A 29 -20.43 5.79 9.35
N LYS A 30 -20.01 4.61 9.77
CA LYS A 30 -19.58 4.32 11.15
C LYS A 30 -18.44 3.30 11.21
N ALA A 31 -17.66 3.37 12.27
CA ALA A 31 -16.55 2.45 12.50
C ALA A 31 -16.98 0.98 12.60
N GLY A 32 -18.19 0.73 13.17
CA GLY A 32 -18.76 -0.61 13.25
C GLY A 32 -18.98 -1.28 11.90
N ALA A 33 -19.36 -0.51 10.87
CA ALA A 33 -19.51 -1.03 9.52
C ALA A 33 -18.19 -1.52 8.92
N THR A 34 -17.08 -0.87 9.24
CA THR A 34 -15.73 -1.34 8.88
C THR A 34 -15.38 -2.64 9.61
N ARG A 35 -15.76 -2.74 10.88
CA ARG A 35 -15.57 -3.96 11.68
C ARG A 35 -16.37 -5.15 11.14
N TRP A 36 -17.55 -4.93 10.60
CA TRP A 36 -18.34 -5.98 9.94
C TRP A 36 -17.64 -6.60 8.73
N ARG A 37 -16.73 -5.86 8.10
CA ARG A 37 -15.91 -6.32 6.98
C ARG A 37 -14.64 -7.07 7.43
N GLY A 38 -14.48 -7.32 8.73
CA GLY A 38 -13.30 -7.98 9.28
C GLY A 38 -12.06 -7.07 9.43
N ILE A 39 -12.21 -5.78 9.19
CA ILE A 39 -11.10 -4.82 9.28
C ILE A 39 -10.96 -4.35 10.73
N ARG A 40 -9.79 -4.57 11.31
CA ARG A 40 -9.47 -4.10 12.65
C ARG A 40 -9.03 -2.64 12.63
N PRO A 41 -9.16 -1.92 13.76
CA PRO A 41 -8.67 -0.54 13.89
C PRO A 41 -7.17 -0.45 13.59
N THR A 42 -6.78 0.60 12.88
CA THR A 42 -5.37 0.91 12.59
C THR A 42 -4.92 2.06 13.48
N VAL A 43 -3.82 1.84 14.21
CA VAL A 43 -3.18 2.88 15.02
C VAL A 43 -1.96 3.40 14.26
N ARG A 44 -1.88 4.72 14.10
CA ARG A 44 -0.76 5.37 13.42
C ARG A 44 0.46 5.42 14.34
N GLY A 45 1.66 5.27 13.78
CA GLY A 45 2.90 5.30 14.55
C GLY A 45 3.11 6.59 15.35
N LYS A 46 2.67 7.74 14.82
CA LYS A 46 2.82 9.04 15.49
C LYS A 46 2.00 9.23 16.77
N VAL A 47 1.02 8.37 17.03
CA VAL A 47 0.21 8.39 18.27
C VAL A 47 0.68 7.33 19.28
N MET A 48 1.73 6.62 18.95
CA MET A 48 2.38 5.65 19.83
C MET A 48 3.47 6.31 20.67
N ASN A 49 3.96 5.59 21.66
CA ASN A 49 5.12 6.00 22.44
C ASN A 49 6.43 5.76 21.66
N PRO A 50 7.53 6.45 22.01
CA PRO A 50 8.82 6.27 21.32
C PRO A 50 9.33 4.82 21.32
N VAL A 51 9.00 4.03 22.33
CA VAL A 51 9.37 2.62 22.41
C VAL A 51 8.67 1.75 21.38
N ASP A 52 7.47 2.16 20.94
CA ASP A 52 6.61 1.35 20.06
C ASP A 52 6.81 1.66 18.58
N HIS A 53 7.24 2.87 18.24
CA HIS A 53 7.42 3.28 16.86
C HIS A 53 8.44 4.42 16.71
N PRO A 54 9.25 4.44 15.63
CA PRO A 54 10.18 5.55 15.33
C PRO A 54 9.52 6.94 15.22
N HIS A 55 8.22 7.00 14.92
CA HIS A 55 7.44 8.25 14.91
C HIS A 55 6.79 8.56 16.25
N GLY A 56 7.00 7.74 17.25
CA GLY A 56 6.36 7.87 18.55
C GLY A 56 6.86 9.08 19.35
N GLY A 57 6.07 9.48 20.34
CA GLY A 57 6.33 10.64 21.18
C GLY A 57 5.70 11.93 20.62
N GLY A 58 5.82 13.00 21.40
CA GLY A 58 5.26 14.32 21.09
C GLY A 58 3.91 14.57 21.72
N GLU A 59 3.42 15.79 21.59
CA GLU A 59 2.14 16.26 22.11
C GLU A 59 1.25 16.79 20.98
N GLY A 60 -0.05 16.62 21.13
CA GLY A 60 -1.06 17.13 20.19
C GLY A 60 -0.92 16.53 18.80
N ARG A 61 -0.92 17.38 17.77
CA ARG A 61 -0.80 16.98 16.36
C ARG A 61 0.65 16.91 15.89
N THR A 62 1.45 16.11 16.56
CA THR A 62 2.87 15.94 16.21
C THR A 62 3.03 15.40 14.78
N GLY A 63 4.01 15.90 14.06
CA GLY A 63 4.46 15.33 12.80
C GLY A 63 5.32 14.06 13.01
N THR A 64 5.86 13.53 11.95
CA THR A 64 6.74 12.35 12.01
C THR A 64 8.14 12.67 12.54
N GLY A 65 8.54 13.96 12.51
CA GLY A 65 9.86 14.46 12.92
C GLY A 65 11.03 14.02 12.03
N ARG A 66 10.77 13.16 11.06
CA ARG A 66 11.75 12.55 10.15
C ARG A 66 11.04 12.05 8.89
N PRO A 67 11.76 11.67 7.82
CA PRO A 67 11.13 10.99 6.70
C PRO A 67 10.33 9.76 7.18
N PRO A 68 9.11 9.52 6.65
CA PRO A 68 8.26 8.45 7.11
C PRO A 68 8.94 7.08 7.00
N VAL A 69 8.87 6.32 8.08
CA VAL A 69 9.46 4.99 8.18
C VAL A 69 8.44 3.96 8.70
N THR A 70 8.73 2.69 8.46
CA THR A 70 7.98 1.58 9.04
C THR A 70 8.32 1.42 10.54
N PRO A 71 7.57 0.60 11.31
CA PRO A 71 7.92 0.30 12.70
C PRO A 71 9.34 -0.24 12.89
N TRP A 72 9.93 -0.80 11.85
CA TRP A 72 11.29 -1.35 11.85
C TRP A 72 12.34 -0.39 11.28
N GLY A 73 11.95 0.86 10.97
CA GLY A 73 12.88 1.90 10.54
C GLY A 73 13.11 2.00 9.03
N GLN A 74 12.48 1.15 8.23
CA GLN A 74 12.60 1.20 6.77
C GLN A 74 11.83 2.38 6.19
N LEU A 75 12.42 3.14 5.27
CA LEU A 75 11.75 4.23 4.57
C LEU A 75 10.50 3.73 3.83
N THR A 76 9.38 4.44 4.00
CA THR A 76 8.11 4.10 3.36
C THR A 76 7.92 4.78 2.01
N LYS A 77 8.60 5.89 1.77
CA LYS A 77 8.55 6.61 0.49
C LYS A 77 9.80 6.31 -0.34
N GLY A 78 9.59 5.88 -1.57
CA GLY A 78 10.65 5.62 -2.55
C GLY A 78 11.35 4.27 -2.40
N TYR A 79 11.11 3.51 -1.34
CA TYR A 79 11.70 2.19 -1.20
C TYR A 79 11.00 1.17 -2.11
N ARG A 80 11.78 0.44 -2.89
CA ARG A 80 11.27 -0.61 -3.77
C ARG A 80 11.03 -1.88 -2.97
N THR A 81 9.75 -2.21 -2.76
CA THR A 81 9.33 -3.39 -1.97
C THR A 81 9.20 -4.67 -2.78
N ARG A 82 9.17 -4.57 -4.13
CA ARG A 82 9.12 -5.74 -5.00
C ARG A 82 10.41 -6.54 -4.89
N ASN A 83 10.28 -7.84 -4.59
CA ASN A 83 11.41 -8.74 -4.43
C ASN A 83 11.22 -10.09 -5.17
N SER A 84 10.31 -10.16 -6.13
CA SER A 84 10.04 -11.36 -6.92
C SER A 84 11.07 -11.52 -8.04
N LYS A 85 12.22 -12.13 -7.74
CA LYS A 85 13.29 -12.36 -8.72
C LYS A 85 12.85 -13.26 -9.88
N ARG A 86 11.97 -14.23 -9.61
CA ARG A 86 11.46 -15.17 -10.61
C ARG A 86 10.78 -14.50 -11.79
N THR A 87 10.05 -13.43 -11.55
CA THR A 87 9.24 -12.73 -12.57
C THR A 87 9.89 -11.44 -13.06
N ASP A 88 11.07 -11.08 -12.59
CA ASP A 88 11.76 -9.87 -13.06
C ASP A 88 12.16 -9.96 -14.54
N SER A 89 12.53 -11.13 -15.02
CA SER A 89 12.86 -11.36 -16.44
C SER A 89 11.66 -11.17 -17.39
N MET A 90 10.45 -11.23 -16.87
CA MET A 90 9.22 -11.04 -17.63
C MET A 90 8.88 -9.56 -17.83
N ILE A 91 9.48 -8.65 -17.08
CA ILE A 91 9.24 -7.21 -17.17
C ILE A 91 10.10 -6.65 -18.30
N VAL A 92 9.46 -6.15 -19.35
CA VAL A 92 10.12 -5.49 -20.47
C VAL A 92 10.37 -4.02 -20.17
N GLN A 93 9.36 -3.36 -19.64
CA GLN A 93 9.42 -1.94 -19.31
C GLN A 93 8.69 -1.69 -17.99
N ARG A 94 9.34 -1.00 -17.07
CA ARG A 94 8.73 -0.57 -15.81
C ARG A 94 7.98 0.73 -16.02
N ARG A 95 7.02 1.04 -15.16
CA ARG A 95 6.20 2.26 -15.27
C ARG A 95 7.00 3.58 -15.14
N TYR A 96 8.21 3.51 -14.63
CA TYR A 96 9.10 4.69 -14.49
C TYR A 96 10.17 4.78 -15.60
N ASP A 97 10.28 3.75 -16.43
CA ASP A 97 11.23 3.76 -17.54
C ASP A 97 10.65 4.65 -18.64
N LYS A 98 11.41 5.65 -19.05
CA LYS A 98 11.06 6.56 -20.16
C LYS A 98 11.59 6.03 -21.48
#